data_85852ba0a0c60c9b53bcf9750fe92e28
#
_entry.id   85852ba0a0c60c9b53bcf9750fe92e28
#
_cell.length_a   1.000
_cell.length_b   1.000
_cell.length_c   1.000
_cell.angle_alpha   90.00
_cell.angle_beta   90.00
_cell.angle_gamma   90.00
#
_symmetry.space_group_name_H-M   'P 1'
#
loop_
_entity.id
_entity.type
_entity.pdbx_description
1 polymer ?
#
loop_
_entity_poly.entity_id
_entity_poly.type
_entity_poly.pdbx_seq_one_letter_code
_entity_poly.pdbx_strand_id
1 'polypeptide(L)'
;NGKLVPASRIQVTIDNFYARNEPMILRVLDATTRFFVKLRARPVLWVLSRLMGTVLPTGEVVTTERAIDFIDTISVLDKTEIAVGPCMCQKALQKRSGTYIKDVVIIYGAEAYKMAYPEYKDLSPDEAKALLRKFQEEGLMPTFYSCLRSGGWIYAICNCEGKICFPFRAHQAAGAVMYPGPDVVSLNSDECIGCGTCIDRCHFSANTLFNGTCKVEQTKCYGCGVCIPTCKGQ
;
A
#
# COMPACT_ATOMS: atom_id res chain seq x y z
N ASN A 1 -4.34 -24.94 5.85
CA ASN A 1 -5.79 -25.01 6.12
C ASN A 1 -6.20 -23.87 7.06
N GLY A 2 -6.06 -22.61 6.62
CA GLY A 2 -6.58 -21.44 7.33
C GLY A 2 -8.09 -21.37 7.13
N LYS A 3 -8.86 -21.79 8.11
CA LYS A 3 -10.29 -21.49 8.13
C LYS A 3 -10.43 -19.98 8.30
N LEU A 4 -10.98 -19.31 7.30
CA LEU A 4 -11.47 -17.94 7.45
C LEU A 4 -12.58 -17.97 8.51
N VAL A 5 -12.30 -17.42 9.68
CA VAL A 5 -13.28 -17.29 10.75
C VAL A 5 -14.11 -16.05 10.42
N PRO A 6 -15.44 -16.15 10.34
CA PRO A 6 -16.27 -14.96 10.17
C PRO A 6 -16.00 -13.99 11.32
N ALA A 7 -15.82 -12.69 11.01
CA ALA A 7 -15.61 -11.69 12.04
C ALA A 7 -16.78 -11.71 13.01
N SER A 8 -16.43 -11.62 14.27
CA SER A 8 -17.42 -11.29 15.26
C SER A 8 -17.92 -9.86 15.02
N ARG A 9 -19.18 -9.55 15.34
CA ARG A 9 -19.71 -8.18 15.32
C ARG A 9 -18.81 -7.21 16.09
N ILE A 10 -18.08 -7.70 17.08
CA ILE A 10 -17.09 -6.96 17.86
C ILE A 10 -15.93 -6.49 16.96
N GLN A 11 -15.41 -7.36 16.07
CA GLN A 11 -14.33 -7.00 15.18
C GLN A 11 -14.73 -5.86 14.23
N VAL A 12 -15.89 -5.99 13.58
CA VAL A 12 -16.43 -4.93 12.71
C VAL A 12 -16.59 -3.60 13.45
N THR A 13 -17.06 -3.66 14.71
CA THR A 13 -17.21 -2.45 15.55
C THR A 13 -15.86 -1.79 15.85
N ILE A 14 -14.84 -2.58 16.18
CA ILE A 14 -13.49 -2.09 16.43
C ILE A 14 -12.89 -1.47 15.15
N ASP A 15 -13.05 -2.15 14.03
CA ASP A 15 -12.52 -1.66 12.75
C ASP A 15 -13.26 -0.41 12.28
N ASN A 16 -14.57 -0.30 12.49
CA ASN A 16 -15.33 0.91 12.22
C ASN A 16 -14.88 2.08 13.10
N PHE A 17 -14.65 1.85 14.40
CA PHE A 17 -14.10 2.88 15.29
C PHE A 17 -12.73 3.36 14.79
N TYR A 18 -11.87 2.42 14.38
CA TYR A 18 -10.57 2.78 13.81
C TYR A 18 -10.72 3.57 12.51
N ALA A 19 -11.51 3.09 11.56
CA ALA A 19 -11.73 3.75 10.28
C ALA A 19 -12.20 5.20 10.45
N ARG A 20 -13.15 5.45 11.36
CA ARG A 20 -13.62 6.82 11.68
C ARG A 20 -12.53 7.73 12.21
N ASN A 21 -11.60 7.20 13.00
CA ASN A 21 -10.54 7.97 13.63
C ASN A 21 -9.23 7.99 12.82
N GLU A 22 -9.12 7.18 11.78
CA GLU A 22 -7.90 7.05 10.98
C GLU A 22 -7.36 8.38 10.45
N PRO A 23 -8.16 9.31 9.92
CA PRO A 23 -7.62 10.60 9.47
C PRO A 23 -6.97 11.41 10.60
N MET A 24 -7.52 11.36 11.81
CA MET A 24 -6.93 12.02 12.97
C MET A 24 -5.62 11.32 13.38
N ILE A 25 -5.64 9.99 13.45
CA ILE A 25 -4.48 9.18 13.79
C ILE A 25 -3.34 9.46 12.80
N LEU A 26 -3.62 9.45 11.50
CA LEU A 26 -2.63 9.73 10.46
C LEU A 26 -2.06 11.14 10.57
N ARG A 27 -2.87 12.16 10.92
CA ARG A 27 -2.36 13.54 11.15
C ARG A 27 -1.40 13.61 12.32
N VAL A 28 -1.74 12.98 13.43
CA VAL A 28 -0.88 12.94 14.63
C VAL A 28 0.42 12.24 14.34
N LEU A 29 0.35 11.08 13.70
CA LEU A 29 1.53 10.30 13.33
C LEU A 29 2.42 11.04 12.32
N ASP A 30 1.83 11.73 11.33
CA ASP A 30 2.58 12.53 10.37
C ASP A 30 3.27 13.72 11.03
N ALA A 31 2.57 14.43 11.92
CA ALA A 31 3.15 15.55 12.67
C ALA A 31 4.30 15.08 13.57
N THR A 32 4.12 13.97 14.28
CA THR A 32 5.14 13.34 15.12
C THR A 32 6.37 12.93 14.30
N THR A 33 6.15 12.27 13.17
CA THR A 33 7.25 11.85 12.27
C THR A 33 8.04 13.07 11.80
N ARG A 34 7.37 14.13 11.33
CA ARG A 34 8.03 15.36 10.89
C ARG A 34 8.81 16.05 12.01
N PHE A 35 8.26 16.06 13.23
CA PHE A 35 8.93 16.63 14.39
C PHE A 35 10.25 15.93 14.70
N PHE A 36 10.25 14.59 14.79
CA PHE A 36 11.47 13.83 15.06
C PHE A 36 12.49 13.88 13.90
N VAL A 37 12.02 13.92 12.66
CA VAL A 37 12.90 14.13 11.50
C VAL A 37 13.58 15.50 11.58
N LYS A 38 12.84 16.56 11.93
CA LYS A 38 13.39 17.91 12.09
C LYS A 38 14.42 18.00 13.23
N LEU A 39 14.18 17.28 14.33
CA LEU A 39 15.12 17.17 15.45
C LEU A 39 16.31 16.26 15.15
N ARG A 40 16.41 15.67 13.96
CA ARG A 40 17.41 14.64 13.61
C ARG A 40 17.43 13.44 14.54
N ALA A 41 16.35 13.19 15.25
CA ALA A 41 16.19 12.08 16.22
C ALA A 41 15.69 10.79 15.54
N ARG A 42 16.28 10.42 14.41
CA ARG A 42 15.93 9.19 13.66
C ARG A 42 15.98 7.91 14.51
N PRO A 43 16.97 7.71 15.40
CA PRO A 43 16.99 6.51 16.24
C PRO A 43 15.76 6.39 17.16
N VAL A 44 15.28 7.52 17.71
CA VAL A 44 14.07 7.55 18.55
C VAL A 44 12.85 7.20 17.71
N LEU A 45 12.76 7.80 16.51
CA LEU A 45 11.67 7.50 15.58
C LEU A 45 11.67 6.03 15.16
N TRP A 46 12.83 5.42 14.95
CA TRP A 46 12.97 4.00 14.63
C TRP A 46 12.45 3.10 15.77
N VAL A 47 12.80 3.39 17.02
CA VAL A 47 12.30 2.65 18.19
C VAL A 47 10.78 2.80 18.31
N LEU A 48 10.27 4.04 18.23
CA LEU A 48 8.83 4.32 18.30
C LEU A 48 8.06 3.61 17.18
N SER A 49 8.57 3.63 15.95
CA SER A 49 7.90 2.99 14.82
C SER A 49 7.85 1.47 14.96
N ARG A 50 8.86 0.84 15.55
CA ARG A 50 8.85 -0.59 15.86
C ARG A 50 7.86 -0.95 16.95
N LEU A 51 7.82 -0.17 18.02
CA LEU A 51 6.84 -0.37 19.10
C LEU A 51 5.41 -0.16 18.59
N MET A 52 5.18 0.86 17.77
CA MET A 52 3.87 1.15 17.20
C MET A 52 3.49 0.18 16.08
N GLY A 53 4.44 -0.37 15.33
CA GLY A 53 4.21 -1.36 14.27
C GLY A 53 3.59 -2.67 14.78
N THR A 54 3.63 -2.94 16.08
CA THR A 54 2.89 -4.05 16.70
C THR A 54 1.39 -3.77 16.83
N VAL A 55 0.98 -2.52 16.83
CA VAL A 55 -0.41 -2.08 17.06
C VAL A 55 -1.02 -1.42 15.83
N LEU A 56 -0.22 -0.66 15.07
CA LEU A 56 -0.65 0.03 13.85
C LEU A 56 -0.57 -0.89 12.64
N PRO A 57 -1.37 -0.61 11.60
CA PRO A 57 -1.28 -1.33 10.35
C PRO A 57 0.12 -1.24 9.74
N THR A 58 0.60 -2.38 9.27
CA THR A 58 1.83 -2.48 8.48
C THR A 58 1.50 -2.80 7.04
N GLY A 59 2.30 -2.30 6.11
CA GLY A 59 2.12 -2.48 4.68
C GLY A 59 3.13 -3.46 4.09
N GLU A 60 2.66 -4.49 3.40
CA GLU A 60 3.47 -5.34 2.54
C GLU A 60 3.30 -4.89 1.10
N VAL A 61 4.40 -4.46 0.48
CA VAL A 61 4.40 -4.02 -0.93
C VAL A 61 4.36 -5.25 -1.82
N VAL A 62 3.41 -5.30 -2.75
CA VAL A 62 3.19 -6.44 -3.61
C VAL A 62 3.11 -6.03 -5.09
N THR A 63 3.16 -6.99 -6.01
CA THR A 63 2.84 -6.76 -7.42
C THR A 63 1.33 -6.62 -7.63
N THR A 64 0.94 -6.02 -8.74
CA THR A 64 -0.48 -5.95 -9.14
C THR A 64 -1.05 -7.34 -9.40
N GLU A 65 -0.26 -8.22 -9.98
CA GLU A 65 -0.62 -9.62 -10.25
C GLU A 65 -0.95 -10.34 -8.94
N ARG A 66 -0.10 -10.19 -7.92
CA ARG A 66 -0.35 -10.78 -6.59
C ARG A 66 -1.61 -10.20 -5.93
N ALA A 67 -1.86 -8.90 -6.10
CA ALA A 67 -3.08 -8.28 -5.60
C ALA A 67 -4.33 -8.83 -6.33
N ILE A 68 -4.23 -9.10 -7.64
CA ILE A 68 -5.29 -9.72 -8.44
C ILE A 68 -5.53 -11.16 -8.01
N ASP A 69 -4.47 -11.97 -7.87
CA ASP A 69 -4.55 -13.35 -7.40
C ASP A 69 -5.20 -13.43 -6.01
N PHE A 70 -4.91 -12.44 -5.16
CA PHE A 70 -5.54 -12.34 -3.86
C PHE A 70 -7.04 -12.03 -3.96
N ILE A 71 -7.46 -11.12 -4.85
CA ILE A 71 -8.89 -10.88 -5.14
C ILE A 71 -9.57 -12.16 -5.62
N ASP A 72 -8.96 -12.91 -6.54
CA ASP A 72 -9.50 -14.20 -7.02
C ASP A 72 -9.63 -15.21 -5.87
N THR A 73 -8.62 -15.27 -5.00
CA THR A 73 -8.63 -16.18 -3.83
C THR A 73 -9.77 -15.88 -2.87
N ILE A 74 -10.01 -14.60 -2.58
CA ILE A 74 -11.09 -14.23 -1.65
C ILE A 74 -12.47 -14.29 -2.28
N SER A 75 -12.56 -14.18 -3.61
CA SER A 75 -13.84 -14.17 -4.34
C SER A 75 -14.57 -15.51 -4.30
N VAL A 76 -13.88 -16.61 -3.97
CA VAL A 76 -14.51 -17.93 -3.78
C VAL A 76 -15.14 -18.08 -2.41
N LEU A 77 -14.98 -17.10 -1.52
CA LEU A 77 -15.56 -17.14 -0.18
C LEU A 77 -16.95 -16.55 -0.19
N ASP A 78 -17.88 -17.21 0.50
CA ASP A 78 -19.21 -16.67 0.71
C ASP A 78 -19.16 -15.29 1.38
N LYS A 79 -19.86 -14.30 0.80
CA LYS A 79 -20.00 -12.94 1.33
C LYS A 79 -18.70 -12.11 1.33
N THR A 80 -17.82 -12.33 0.37
CA THR A 80 -16.68 -11.41 0.19
C THR A 80 -17.20 -10.06 -0.30
N GLU A 81 -17.01 -9.04 0.51
CA GLU A 81 -17.24 -7.65 0.13
C GLU A 81 -15.94 -7.00 -0.31
N ILE A 82 -15.98 -6.28 -1.42
CA ILE A 82 -14.90 -5.45 -1.93
C ILE A 82 -15.48 -4.07 -2.18
N ALA A 83 -14.80 -3.04 -1.71
CA ALA A 83 -15.22 -1.67 -1.98
C ALA A 83 -14.01 -0.77 -2.26
N VAL A 84 -14.23 0.30 -3.03
CA VAL A 84 -13.21 1.32 -3.29
C VAL A 84 -13.63 2.66 -2.75
N GLY A 85 -12.69 3.38 -2.18
CA GLY A 85 -12.94 4.69 -1.60
C GLY A 85 -11.74 5.64 -1.62
N PRO A 86 -11.87 6.73 -0.87
CA PRO A 86 -10.86 7.77 -0.84
C PRO A 86 -9.56 7.29 -0.18
N CYS A 87 -8.43 7.71 -0.74
CA CYS A 87 -7.12 7.52 -0.10
C CYS A 87 -7.10 8.21 1.27
N MET A 88 -6.99 7.42 2.34
CA MET A 88 -7.07 7.93 3.71
C MET A 88 -5.92 8.88 4.05
N CYS A 89 -4.73 8.70 3.48
CA CYS A 89 -3.62 9.64 3.64
C CYS A 89 -3.92 11.01 3.00
N GLN A 90 -4.50 11.04 1.80
CA GLN A 90 -4.91 12.30 1.14
C GLN A 90 -6.03 12.98 1.92
N LYS A 91 -7.02 12.21 2.39
CA LYS A 91 -8.13 12.70 3.22
C LYS A 91 -7.59 13.28 4.55
N ALA A 92 -6.73 12.56 5.23
CA ALA A 92 -6.14 12.97 6.50
C ALA A 92 -5.32 14.26 6.38
N LEU A 93 -4.46 14.35 5.37
CA LEU A 93 -3.55 15.49 5.19
C LEU A 93 -4.21 16.66 4.45
N GLN A 94 -5.44 16.49 3.97
CA GLN A 94 -6.18 17.47 3.16
C GLN A 94 -5.37 17.92 1.91
N LYS A 95 -4.60 16.98 1.35
CA LYS A 95 -3.78 17.19 0.16
C LYS A 95 -4.25 16.27 -0.95
N ARG A 96 -4.37 16.80 -2.14
CA ARG A 96 -4.71 16.04 -3.34
C ARG A 96 -3.47 15.89 -4.22
N SER A 97 -3.25 14.69 -4.70
CA SER A 97 -2.24 14.39 -5.71
C SER A 97 -2.70 13.15 -6.47
N GLY A 98 -2.69 13.23 -7.79
CA GLY A 98 -3.12 12.10 -8.62
C GLY A 98 -4.51 11.57 -8.27
N THR A 99 -4.67 10.27 -8.41
CA THR A 99 -5.93 9.56 -8.13
C THR A 99 -6.28 9.59 -6.64
N TYR A 100 -7.49 10.00 -6.33
CA TYR A 100 -7.99 10.09 -4.95
C TYR A 100 -8.76 8.84 -4.51
N ILE A 101 -9.61 8.30 -5.36
CA ILE A 101 -10.37 7.07 -5.10
C ILE A 101 -9.49 5.91 -5.54
N LYS A 102 -8.76 5.35 -4.58
CA LYS A 102 -7.75 4.31 -4.83
C LYS A 102 -7.49 3.38 -3.65
N ASP A 103 -8.26 3.51 -2.58
CA ASP A 103 -8.19 2.62 -1.43
C ASP A 103 -9.19 1.48 -1.61
N VAL A 104 -8.71 0.28 -1.89
CA VAL A 104 -9.52 -0.92 -2.07
C VAL A 104 -9.57 -1.64 -0.74
N VAL A 105 -10.73 -1.65 -0.10
CA VAL A 105 -10.99 -2.35 1.16
C VAL A 105 -11.73 -3.65 0.91
N ILE A 106 -11.44 -4.65 1.70
CA ILE A 106 -11.92 -6.02 1.45
C ILE A 106 -12.47 -6.64 2.73
N ILE A 107 -13.39 -7.58 2.56
CA ILE A 107 -13.98 -8.37 3.63
C ILE A 107 -14.50 -7.43 4.73
N TYR A 108 -14.00 -7.54 5.95
CA TYR A 108 -14.41 -6.73 7.10
C TYR A 108 -14.02 -5.26 6.98
N GLY A 109 -12.89 -5.00 6.31
CA GLY A 109 -12.49 -3.66 5.97
C GLY A 109 -13.55 -2.98 5.10
N ALA A 110 -14.11 -3.68 4.11
CA ALA A 110 -15.17 -3.13 3.26
C ALA A 110 -16.40 -2.72 4.08
N GLU A 111 -16.89 -3.58 4.96
CA GLU A 111 -18.02 -3.27 5.84
C GLU A 111 -17.71 -2.08 6.76
N ALA A 112 -16.57 -2.11 7.45
CA ALA A 112 -16.19 -1.08 8.42
C ALA A 112 -16.01 0.30 7.76
N TYR A 113 -15.36 0.36 6.60
CA TYR A 113 -15.09 1.62 5.91
C TYR A 113 -16.34 2.18 5.22
N LYS A 114 -17.22 1.35 4.66
CA LYS A 114 -18.53 1.78 4.15
C LYS A 114 -19.40 2.38 5.26
N MET A 115 -19.37 1.81 6.46
CA MET A 115 -20.07 2.37 7.63
C MET A 115 -19.48 3.70 8.10
N ALA A 116 -18.17 3.89 7.93
CA ALA A 116 -17.48 5.12 8.34
C ALA A 116 -17.58 6.23 7.30
N TYR A 117 -17.59 5.89 6.02
CA TYR A 117 -17.50 6.84 4.90
C TYR A 117 -18.41 6.44 3.74
N PRO A 118 -19.43 7.25 3.44
CA PRO A 118 -20.39 6.97 2.35
C PRO A 118 -19.76 7.07 0.95
N GLU A 119 -18.53 7.55 0.84
CA GLU A 119 -17.80 7.63 -0.43
C GLU A 119 -17.30 6.25 -0.90
N TYR A 120 -17.25 5.24 -0.03
CA TYR A 120 -16.88 3.88 -0.43
C TYR A 120 -18.02 3.22 -1.22
N LYS A 121 -17.66 2.65 -2.37
CA LYS A 121 -18.60 1.99 -3.29
C LYS A 121 -18.20 0.54 -3.48
N ASP A 122 -19.19 -0.33 -3.48
CA ASP A 122 -18.97 -1.74 -3.75
C ASP A 122 -18.41 -1.97 -5.15
N LEU A 123 -17.55 -2.97 -5.27
CA LEU A 123 -16.99 -3.45 -6.52
C LEU A 123 -17.24 -4.95 -6.65
N SER A 124 -17.51 -5.40 -7.87
CA SER A 124 -17.35 -6.80 -8.21
C SER A 124 -15.85 -7.17 -8.26
N PRO A 125 -15.51 -8.46 -8.13
CA PRO A 125 -14.12 -8.90 -8.27
C PRO A 125 -13.46 -8.45 -9.58
N ASP A 126 -14.18 -8.51 -10.69
CA ASP A 126 -13.64 -8.12 -12.00
C ASP A 126 -13.41 -6.60 -12.11
N GLU A 127 -14.32 -5.78 -11.55
CA GLU A 127 -14.11 -4.33 -11.45
C GLU A 127 -12.89 -3.99 -10.58
N ALA A 128 -12.71 -4.69 -9.45
CA ALA A 128 -11.56 -4.50 -8.58
C ALA A 128 -10.24 -4.84 -9.30
N LYS A 129 -10.19 -5.96 -10.03
CA LYS A 129 -9.02 -6.37 -10.83
C LYS A 129 -8.71 -5.37 -11.94
N ALA A 130 -9.73 -4.91 -12.67
CA ALA A 130 -9.56 -3.89 -13.70
C ALA A 130 -9.02 -2.58 -13.12
N LEU A 131 -9.53 -2.19 -11.95
CA LEU A 131 -9.09 -0.98 -11.25
C LEU A 131 -7.63 -1.09 -10.77
N LEU A 132 -7.21 -2.25 -10.26
CA LEU A 132 -5.82 -2.49 -9.86
C LEU A 132 -4.86 -2.38 -11.05
N ARG A 133 -5.23 -2.89 -12.23
CA ARG A 133 -4.43 -2.73 -13.47
C ARG A 133 -4.30 -1.26 -13.86
N LYS A 134 -5.41 -0.51 -13.82
CA LYS A 134 -5.40 0.94 -14.08
C LYS A 134 -4.47 1.67 -13.11
N PHE A 135 -4.50 1.34 -11.84
CA PHE A 135 -3.60 1.93 -10.85
C PHE A 135 -2.13 1.62 -11.12
N GLN A 136 -1.82 0.42 -11.61
CA GLN A 136 -0.47 0.07 -12.04
C GLN A 136 -0.01 0.93 -13.21
N GLU A 137 -0.87 1.17 -14.21
CA GLU A 137 -0.58 2.07 -15.33
C GLU A 137 -0.29 3.50 -14.86
N GLU A 138 -1.03 3.99 -13.86
CA GLU A 138 -0.82 5.27 -13.22
C GLU A 138 0.46 5.31 -12.34
N GLY A 139 1.12 4.18 -12.13
CA GLY A 139 2.33 4.05 -11.32
C GLY A 139 2.06 3.99 -9.81
N LEU A 140 0.85 3.64 -9.42
CA LEU A 140 0.51 3.44 -8.02
C LEU A 140 0.99 2.06 -7.57
N MET A 141 1.49 2.00 -6.35
CA MET A 141 2.11 0.83 -5.75
C MET A 141 1.10 0.07 -4.89
N PRO A 142 0.71 -1.15 -5.28
CA PRO A 142 -0.17 -1.97 -4.46
C PRO A 142 0.51 -2.34 -3.15
N THR A 143 -0.23 -2.22 -2.05
CA THR A 143 0.28 -2.49 -0.71
C THR A 143 -0.82 -3.14 0.11
N PHE A 144 -0.58 -4.34 0.60
CA PHE A 144 -1.47 -5.03 1.52
C PHE A 144 -1.31 -4.47 2.93
N TYR A 145 -2.40 -4.04 3.52
CA TYR A 145 -2.42 -3.61 4.91
C TYR A 145 -3.09 -4.63 5.81
N SER A 146 -2.35 -4.99 6.86
CA SER A 146 -2.80 -5.85 7.94
C SER A 146 -2.40 -5.26 9.29
N CYS A 147 -3.05 -5.67 10.36
CA CYS A 147 -2.66 -5.31 11.72
C CYS A 147 -2.97 -6.45 12.70
N LEU A 148 -2.35 -6.41 13.87
CA LEU A 148 -2.64 -7.40 14.92
C LEU A 148 -4.11 -7.41 15.36
N ARG A 149 -4.78 -6.24 15.29
CA ARG A 149 -6.20 -6.12 15.61
C ARG A 149 -7.10 -6.87 14.63
N SER A 150 -6.70 -6.95 13.36
CA SER A 150 -7.37 -7.76 12.36
C SER A 150 -6.98 -9.25 12.42
N GLY A 151 -6.24 -9.67 13.45
CA GLY A 151 -5.72 -11.04 13.53
C GLY A 151 -4.66 -11.34 12.47
N GLY A 152 -3.99 -10.31 11.94
CA GLY A 152 -3.04 -10.42 10.83
C GLY A 152 -3.71 -10.50 9.45
N TRP A 153 -5.02 -10.33 9.35
CA TRP A 153 -5.74 -10.36 8.09
C TRP A 153 -5.50 -9.09 7.28
N ILE A 154 -5.39 -9.27 5.96
CA ILE A 154 -5.39 -8.15 5.01
C ILE A 154 -6.80 -7.58 4.96
N TYR A 155 -6.96 -6.31 5.27
CA TYR A 155 -8.24 -5.61 5.24
C TYR A 155 -8.31 -4.55 4.15
N ALA A 156 -7.15 -4.14 3.58
CA ALA A 156 -7.08 -3.16 2.52
C ALA A 156 -5.92 -3.45 1.55
N ILE A 157 -6.15 -3.11 0.30
CA ILE A 157 -5.17 -3.04 -0.78
C ILE A 157 -5.05 -1.57 -1.15
N CYS A 158 -4.19 -0.83 -0.45
CA CYS A 158 -3.92 0.56 -0.78
C CYS A 158 -3.07 0.63 -2.04
N ASN A 159 -3.38 1.61 -2.91
CA ASN A 159 -2.60 1.90 -4.10
C ASN A 159 -1.84 3.20 -3.86
N CYS A 160 -0.63 3.05 -3.35
CA CYS A 160 0.15 4.13 -2.76
C CYS A 160 0.96 4.90 -3.81
N GLU A 161 1.16 6.19 -3.56
CA GLU A 161 2.16 7.01 -4.24
C GLU A 161 3.14 7.58 -3.20
N GLY A 162 4.42 7.63 -3.54
CA GLY A 162 5.47 7.98 -2.57
C GLY A 162 5.38 9.39 -1.99
N LYS A 163 4.75 10.35 -2.71
CA LYS A 163 4.75 11.77 -2.30
C LYS A 163 3.83 12.08 -1.12
N ILE A 164 2.66 11.44 -1.04
CA ILE A 164 1.64 11.75 -0.02
C ILE A 164 1.44 10.61 0.97
N CYS A 165 1.66 9.38 0.56
CA CYS A 165 1.47 8.22 1.42
C CYS A 165 2.23 8.38 2.75
N PHE A 166 1.48 8.42 3.87
CA PHE A 166 2.11 8.55 5.19
C PHE A 166 2.96 7.33 5.54
N PRO A 167 2.48 6.08 5.40
CA PRO A 167 3.30 4.91 5.68
C PRO A 167 4.60 4.88 4.89
N PHE A 168 4.57 5.25 3.61
CA PHE A 168 5.78 5.33 2.78
C PHE A 168 6.78 6.36 3.33
N ARG A 169 6.32 7.57 3.66
CA ARG A 169 7.19 8.63 4.20
C ARG A 169 7.71 8.29 5.60
N ALA A 170 6.89 7.67 6.44
CA ALA A 170 7.31 7.19 7.75
C ALA A 170 8.35 6.06 7.61
N HIS A 171 8.18 5.17 6.64
CA HIS A 171 9.16 4.15 6.31
C HIS A 171 10.49 4.75 5.85
N GLN A 172 10.49 5.71 4.95
CA GLN A 172 11.72 6.42 4.53
C GLN A 172 12.42 7.11 5.70
N ALA A 173 11.68 7.60 6.68
CA ALA A 173 12.23 8.28 7.85
C ALA A 173 12.77 7.31 8.92
N ALA A 174 12.12 6.17 9.13
CA ALA A 174 12.34 5.26 10.25
C ALA A 174 12.65 3.80 9.87
N GLY A 175 12.44 3.40 8.62
CA GLY A 175 12.73 2.04 8.16
C GLY A 175 11.78 0.94 8.68
N ALA A 176 10.56 1.28 9.16
CA ALA A 176 9.72 0.32 9.89
C ALA A 176 8.25 0.52 9.63
N VAL A 177 7.60 0.50 8.64
CA VAL A 177 6.13 0.53 8.46
C VAL A 177 5.72 -0.22 7.21
N MET A 178 6.64 -0.32 6.25
CA MET A 178 6.44 -1.03 5.01
C MET A 178 7.51 -2.09 4.85
N TYR A 179 7.14 -3.20 4.28
CA TYR A 179 8.01 -4.34 4.05
C TYR A 179 7.96 -4.73 2.57
N PRO A 180 9.08 -5.23 2.00
CA PRO A 180 9.06 -5.80 0.66
C PRO A 180 8.22 -7.07 0.66
N GLY A 181 7.45 -7.28 -0.40
CA GLY A 181 6.82 -8.55 -0.70
C GLY A 181 7.85 -9.60 -1.16
N PRO A 182 7.39 -10.79 -1.49
CA PRO A 182 8.27 -11.89 -1.90
C PRO A 182 8.80 -11.73 -3.34
N ASP A 183 8.26 -10.81 -4.10
CA ASP A 183 8.61 -10.63 -5.51
C ASP A 183 9.82 -9.71 -5.66
N VAL A 184 10.62 -9.94 -6.68
CA VAL A 184 11.76 -9.09 -7.05
C VAL A 184 11.72 -8.79 -8.54
N VAL A 185 12.14 -7.58 -8.90
CA VAL A 185 12.29 -7.22 -10.31
C VAL A 185 13.64 -7.69 -10.83
N SER A 186 13.62 -8.46 -11.91
CA SER A 186 14.82 -8.79 -12.69
C SER A 186 14.87 -7.94 -13.95
N LEU A 187 16.07 -7.63 -14.41
CA LEU A 187 16.30 -6.89 -15.63
C LEU A 187 16.98 -7.79 -16.66
N ASN A 188 16.42 -7.87 -17.87
CA ASN A 188 17.17 -8.33 -19.02
C ASN A 188 17.98 -7.15 -19.59
N SER A 189 19.30 -7.18 -19.37
CA SER A 189 20.20 -6.09 -19.79
C SER A 189 20.28 -5.94 -21.31
N ASP A 190 20.11 -7.04 -22.05
CA ASP A 190 20.24 -7.07 -23.51
C ASP A 190 19.07 -6.39 -24.22
N GLU A 191 17.91 -6.34 -23.57
CA GLU A 191 16.71 -5.66 -24.06
C GLU A 191 16.61 -4.21 -23.57
N CYS A 192 17.49 -3.79 -22.67
CA CYS A 192 17.45 -2.46 -22.10
C CYS A 192 17.94 -1.38 -23.06
N ILE A 193 17.04 -0.50 -23.49
CA ILE A 193 17.36 0.65 -24.37
C ILE A 193 17.80 1.92 -23.63
N GLY A 194 17.98 1.87 -22.30
CA GLY A 194 18.47 2.99 -21.50
C GLY A 194 17.52 4.18 -21.38
N CYS A 195 16.22 4.01 -21.64
CA CYS A 195 15.26 5.14 -21.68
C CYS A 195 14.98 5.82 -20.33
N GLY A 196 15.37 5.21 -19.19
CA GLY A 196 15.24 5.80 -17.85
C GLY A 196 13.84 5.77 -17.24
N THR A 197 12.79 5.39 -17.97
CA THR A 197 11.40 5.42 -17.47
C THR A 197 11.22 4.63 -16.16
N CYS A 198 11.91 3.50 -16.01
CA CYS A 198 11.87 2.70 -14.78
C CYS A 198 12.44 3.43 -13.56
N ILE A 199 13.34 4.38 -13.76
CA ILE A 199 13.92 5.21 -12.69
C ILE A 199 12.87 6.19 -12.18
N ASP A 200 12.21 6.90 -13.09
CA ASP A 200 11.19 7.91 -12.76
C ASP A 200 9.98 7.27 -12.05
N ARG A 201 9.69 6.01 -12.36
CA ARG A 201 8.57 5.26 -11.75
C ARG A 201 8.94 4.61 -10.41
N CYS A 202 10.22 4.50 -10.09
CA CYS A 202 10.66 3.78 -8.90
C CYS A 202 10.48 4.61 -7.62
N HIS A 203 9.49 4.29 -6.81
CA HIS A 203 9.26 4.95 -5.52
C HIS A 203 10.41 4.77 -4.52
N PHE A 204 11.18 3.69 -4.65
CA PHE A 204 12.25 3.31 -3.72
C PHE A 204 13.65 3.71 -4.21
N SER A 205 13.76 4.35 -5.38
CA SER A 205 15.05 4.70 -6.00
C SER A 205 15.99 3.49 -6.14
N ALA A 206 15.42 2.32 -6.43
CA ALA A 206 16.16 1.09 -6.63
C ALA A 206 16.79 1.01 -8.04
N ASN A 207 16.24 1.74 -9.01
CA ASN A 207 16.68 1.74 -10.41
C ASN A 207 17.63 2.91 -10.67
N THR A 208 18.74 2.64 -11.35
CA THR A 208 19.73 3.65 -11.78
C THR A 208 20.20 3.32 -13.19
N LEU A 209 20.70 4.32 -13.94
CA LEU A 209 21.39 4.07 -15.21
C LEU A 209 22.90 3.94 -14.96
N PHE A 210 23.50 2.92 -15.51
CA PHE A 210 24.94 2.72 -15.56
C PHE A 210 25.36 2.31 -16.97
N ASN A 211 26.23 3.08 -17.59
CA ASN A 211 26.67 2.86 -18.98
C ASN A 211 25.52 2.67 -19.98
N GLY A 212 24.45 3.47 -19.85
CA GLY A 212 23.29 3.42 -20.74
C GLY A 212 22.31 2.28 -20.49
N THR A 213 22.55 1.42 -19.50
CA THR A 213 21.68 0.31 -19.14
C THR A 213 21.13 0.53 -17.71
N CYS A 214 19.89 0.15 -17.47
CA CYS A 214 19.30 0.16 -16.12
C CYS A 214 20.01 -0.88 -15.23
N LYS A 215 20.26 -0.50 -14.00
CA LYS A 215 20.71 -1.40 -12.94
C LYS A 215 19.75 -1.35 -11.79
N VAL A 216 19.29 -2.52 -11.31
CA VAL A 216 18.38 -2.65 -10.17
C VAL A 216 19.18 -2.99 -8.92
N GLU A 217 19.11 -2.12 -7.92
CA GLU A 217 19.66 -2.39 -6.59
C GLU A 217 18.65 -3.20 -5.78
N GLN A 218 18.87 -4.51 -5.72
CA GLN A 218 17.92 -5.47 -5.12
C GLN A 218 17.64 -5.18 -3.63
N THR A 219 18.61 -4.63 -2.90
CA THR A 219 18.44 -4.26 -1.49
C THR A 219 17.47 -3.09 -1.27
N LYS A 220 17.19 -2.31 -2.32
CA LYS A 220 16.22 -1.21 -2.32
C LYS A 220 14.93 -1.57 -3.05
N CYS A 221 14.92 -2.66 -3.83
CA CYS A 221 13.75 -3.06 -4.59
C CYS A 221 12.71 -3.70 -3.66
N TYR A 222 11.50 -3.17 -3.67
CA TYR A 222 10.37 -3.70 -2.90
C TYR A 222 9.46 -4.62 -3.71
N GLY A 223 9.83 -4.93 -4.96
CA GLY A 223 9.09 -5.86 -5.80
C GLY A 223 7.72 -5.40 -6.27
N CYS A 224 7.41 -4.10 -6.20
CA CYS A 224 6.07 -3.59 -6.54
C CYS A 224 5.68 -3.71 -8.02
N GLY A 225 6.64 -3.93 -8.92
CA GLY A 225 6.40 -4.15 -10.35
C GLY A 225 5.95 -2.92 -11.16
N VAL A 226 5.78 -1.72 -10.57
CA VAL A 226 5.26 -0.53 -11.28
C VAL A 226 6.15 -0.01 -12.40
N CYS A 227 7.41 -0.41 -12.44
CA CYS A 227 8.33 -0.07 -13.52
C CYS A 227 8.16 -0.97 -14.77
N ILE A 228 7.54 -2.16 -14.64
CA ILE A 228 7.44 -3.16 -15.70
C ILE A 228 6.55 -2.70 -16.86
N PRO A 229 5.27 -2.26 -16.64
CA PRO A 229 4.36 -1.96 -17.75
C PRO A 229 4.81 -0.80 -18.65
N THR A 230 5.78 -0.03 -18.23
CA THR A 230 6.30 1.13 -18.98
C THR A 230 7.69 0.90 -19.54
N CYS A 231 8.22 -0.28 -19.39
CA CYS A 231 9.49 -0.63 -20.00
C CYS A 231 9.33 -0.68 -21.54
N LYS A 232 10.20 0.05 -22.23
CA LYS A 232 10.18 0.14 -23.70
C LYS A 232 11.13 -0.86 -24.36
N GLY A 233 11.88 -1.60 -23.57
CA GLY A 233 12.80 -2.63 -24.02
C GLY A 233 12.21 -4.03 -24.02
N GLN A 234 10.89 -4.15 -23.90
CA GLN A 234 10.18 -5.43 -24.00
C GLN A 234 9.91 -5.77 -25.44
#